data_2c408a06f203f2b7d61eaa1423528780
#
_entry.id   2c408a06f203f2b7d61eaa1423528780
#
_cell.length_a   1.000
_cell.length_b   1.000
_cell.length_c   1.000
_cell.angle_alpha   90.00
_cell.angle_beta   90.00
_cell.angle_gamma   90.00
#
_symmetry.space_group_name_H-M   'P 1'
#
loop_
_entity.id
_entity.type
_entity.pdbx_description
1 polymer ?
#
loop_
_entity_poly.entity_id
_entity_poly.type
_entity_poly.pdbx_seq_one_letter_code
_entity_poly.pdbx_strand_id
1 'polypeptide(L)'
;MYQVIKRDGKITEFDLKKITRAIEKAFISLKEEYHPSVIDMLALKVTSDFEKKIKDHKIAVEDIQDSVEDILSQAGYSDVAKSYILYRKQREKVRNMKSTILDYKDLVNSYVNATDWRVKENSTVTYSVGGLILSNSGAITANYWLSEIYDQEIANAHRDGDFHIHDLSMLTGYCAGWSLKQLIQEGLGGIPGKITSKPAKHLASLCNQMVNFLGIMQNEWAGAQAFSSFDTYLAPFVKVDNLPYDQVKKCIESFIYGVNTPSRWGTQAPFSNITLDWTVPNDLAELNAIVGGKEMDFRYKDCQKEMDMINKAFIEVMIEGDANGRGFQYPIPTYSITKDFDWSETENNKLLFEMTAKFGTPYFSNYINSDMEPSDVRSMCCRLRLDLRELRRKSGGFFGSGESTGSVGVVTINLPRIAYLSHNEQEFYERLDHLIELAARSLKVKRDVISKLLEQGL
;
A
#
# COMPACT_ATOMS: atom_id res chain seq x y z
N MET A 1 0.55 -20.09 -45.54
CA MET A 1 -0.64 -20.24 -44.68
C MET A 1 -0.33 -19.55 -43.39
N TYR A 2 -1.16 -18.63 -42.90
CA TYR A 2 -0.88 -17.87 -41.69
C TYR A 2 -1.24 -18.66 -40.44
N GLN A 3 -0.51 -18.44 -39.37
CA GLN A 3 -0.78 -18.99 -38.04
C GLN A 3 -1.29 -17.94 -37.10
N VAL A 4 -2.22 -18.26 -36.23
CA VAL A 4 -2.80 -17.37 -35.23
C VAL A 4 -2.28 -17.77 -33.85
N ILE A 5 -1.68 -16.80 -33.18
CA ILE A 5 -1.28 -16.92 -31.78
C ILE A 5 -2.52 -16.59 -30.95
N LYS A 6 -3.01 -17.58 -30.21
CA LYS A 6 -4.11 -17.38 -29.25
C LYS A 6 -3.60 -16.69 -27.98
N ARG A 7 -4.53 -16.18 -27.17
CA ARG A 7 -4.25 -15.51 -25.89
C ARG A 7 -3.50 -16.39 -24.87
N ASP A 8 -3.68 -17.71 -24.96
CA ASP A 8 -2.97 -18.71 -24.13
C ASP A 8 -1.60 -19.13 -24.73
N GLY A 9 -1.11 -18.39 -25.71
CA GLY A 9 0.15 -18.67 -26.41
C GLY A 9 0.10 -19.82 -27.41
N LYS A 10 -1.01 -20.56 -27.52
CA LYS A 10 -1.15 -21.64 -28.47
C LYS A 10 -1.24 -21.14 -29.91
N ILE A 11 -0.54 -21.80 -30.80
CA ILE A 11 -0.54 -21.50 -32.23
C ILE A 11 -1.55 -22.42 -32.95
N THR A 12 -2.40 -21.82 -33.78
CA THR A 12 -3.40 -22.55 -34.56
C THR A 12 -3.39 -22.03 -36.01
N GLU A 13 -3.83 -22.84 -36.96
CA GLU A 13 -4.01 -22.38 -38.32
C GLU A 13 -5.09 -21.29 -38.42
N PHE A 14 -4.86 -20.37 -39.34
CA PHE A 14 -5.82 -19.33 -39.67
C PHE A 14 -7.06 -19.91 -40.35
N ASP A 15 -8.24 -19.50 -39.95
CA ASP A 15 -9.53 -19.94 -40.50
C ASP A 15 -10.44 -18.72 -40.70
N LEU A 16 -10.62 -18.31 -41.97
CA LEU A 16 -11.45 -17.18 -42.36
C LEU A 16 -12.90 -17.32 -41.85
N LYS A 17 -13.42 -18.54 -41.81
CA LYS A 17 -14.79 -18.84 -41.35
C LYS A 17 -15.04 -18.39 -39.91
N LYS A 18 -13.99 -18.27 -39.10
CA LYS A 18 -14.13 -17.77 -37.73
C LYS A 18 -14.42 -16.25 -37.71
N ILE A 19 -13.81 -15.50 -38.63
CA ILE A 19 -14.06 -14.07 -38.81
C ILE A 19 -15.49 -13.87 -39.34
N THR A 20 -15.85 -14.57 -40.43
CA THR A 20 -17.19 -14.53 -41.02
C THR A 20 -18.26 -14.79 -39.95
N ARG A 21 -18.16 -15.85 -39.18
CA ARG A 21 -19.10 -16.19 -38.11
C ARG A 21 -19.15 -15.15 -36.98
N ALA A 22 -18.03 -14.52 -36.68
CA ALA A 22 -17.98 -13.50 -35.63
C ALA A 22 -18.70 -12.22 -36.06
N ILE A 23 -18.51 -11.78 -37.30
CA ILE A 23 -19.20 -10.64 -37.91
C ILE A 23 -20.70 -10.95 -38.03
N GLU A 24 -21.06 -12.11 -38.56
CA GLU A 24 -22.46 -12.56 -38.69
C GLU A 24 -23.21 -12.52 -37.36
N LYS A 25 -22.61 -13.00 -36.30
CA LYS A 25 -23.21 -12.94 -34.95
C LYS A 25 -23.45 -11.52 -34.46
N ALA A 26 -22.58 -10.56 -34.81
CA ALA A 26 -22.75 -9.18 -34.45
C ALA A 26 -23.96 -8.56 -35.16
N PHE A 27 -24.15 -8.83 -36.45
CA PHE A 27 -25.34 -8.41 -37.21
C PHE A 27 -26.61 -9.04 -36.62
N ILE A 28 -26.63 -10.36 -36.39
CA ILE A 28 -27.79 -11.06 -35.81
C ILE A 28 -28.18 -10.47 -34.44
N SER A 29 -27.22 -10.09 -33.62
CA SER A 29 -27.47 -9.54 -32.28
C SER A 29 -28.26 -8.23 -32.31
N LEU A 30 -28.14 -7.47 -33.39
CA LEU A 30 -28.87 -6.20 -33.60
C LEU A 30 -30.14 -6.39 -34.41
N LYS A 31 -30.44 -7.61 -34.88
CA LYS A 31 -31.52 -7.92 -35.81
C LYS A 31 -31.44 -7.10 -37.11
N GLU A 32 -30.23 -6.71 -37.50
CA GLU A 32 -30.00 -6.07 -38.79
C GLU A 32 -30.05 -7.09 -39.92
N GLU A 33 -30.78 -6.75 -40.98
CA GLU A 33 -30.83 -7.53 -42.21
C GLU A 33 -29.50 -7.40 -42.95
N TYR A 34 -28.92 -8.48 -43.38
CA TYR A 34 -27.70 -8.51 -44.17
C TYR A 34 -27.78 -9.55 -45.28
N HIS A 35 -27.07 -9.28 -46.35
CA HIS A 35 -26.86 -10.29 -47.41
C HIS A 35 -25.55 -11.08 -47.12
N PRO A 36 -25.51 -12.42 -47.24
CA PRO A 36 -24.32 -13.22 -46.96
C PRO A 36 -23.04 -12.70 -47.62
N SER A 37 -23.14 -12.23 -48.85
CA SER A 37 -22.01 -11.66 -49.59
C SER A 37 -21.39 -10.44 -48.94
N VAL A 38 -22.14 -9.65 -48.16
CA VAL A 38 -21.62 -8.52 -47.39
C VAL A 38 -20.71 -8.98 -46.27
N ILE A 39 -21.11 -10.05 -45.59
CA ILE A 39 -20.29 -10.63 -44.51
C ILE A 39 -18.99 -11.21 -45.06
N ASP A 40 -19.04 -11.92 -46.20
CA ASP A 40 -17.85 -12.46 -46.86
C ASP A 40 -16.91 -11.33 -47.32
N MET A 41 -17.46 -10.27 -47.92
CA MET A 41 -16.69 -9.08 -48.31
C MET A 41 -16.01 -8.41 -47.11
N LEU A 42 -16.71 -8.23 -45.99
CA LEU A 42 -16.15 -7.65 -44.76
C LEU A 42 -15.04 -8.54 -44.21
N ALA A 43 -15.23 -9.86 -44.17
CA ALA A 43 -14.21 -10.80 -43.71
C ALA A 43 -12.93 -10.76 -44.55
N LEU A 44 -13.07 -10.61 -45.88
CA LEU A 44 -11.92 -10.43 -46.77
C LEU A 44 -11.22 -9.09 -46.54
N LYS A 45 -11.95 -8.01 -46.34
CA LYS A 45 -11.37 -6.70 -45.98
C LYS A 45 -10.59 -6.74 -44.67
N VAL A 46 -11.13 -7.41 -43.64
CA VAL A 46 -10.44 -7.66 -42.37
C VAL A 46 -9.12 -8.39 -42.60
N THR A 47 -9.14 -9.42 -43.46
CA THR A 47 -7.91 -10.17 -43.79
C THR A 47 -6.87 -9.30 -44.48
N SER A 48 -7.28 -8.44 -45.38
CA SER A 48 -6.39 -7.49 -46.07
C SER A 48 -5.85 -6.42 -45.11
N ASP A 49 -6.62 -5.99 -44.12
CA ASP A 49 -6.19 -5.00 -43.13
C ASP A 49 -5.10 -5.55 -42.21
N PHE A 50 -5.32 -6.70 -41.61
CA PHE A 50 -4.33 -7.27 -40.70
C PHE A 50 -3.12 -7.93 -41.39
N GLU A 51 -3.15 -8.14 -42.72
CA GLU A 51 -2.01 -8.70 -43.45
C GLU A 51 -0.72 -7.90 -43.22
N LYS A 52 -0.85 -6.58 -43.04
CA LYS A 52 0.26 -5.69 -42.73
C LYS A 52 0.83 -5.87 -41.30
N LYS A 53 0.08 -6.51 -40.41
CA LYS A 53 0.44 -6.75 -39.01
C LYS A 53 1.11 -8.11 -38.81
N ILE A 54 1.18 -8.96 -39.85
CA ILE A 54 1.78 -10.31 -39.79
C ILE A 54 3.29 -10.21 -39.65
N LYS A 55 3.84 -10.87 -38.63
CA LYS A 55 5.28 -11.04 -38.42
C LYS A 55 5.60 -12.53 -38.39
N ASP A 56 6.63 -12.97 -39.12
CA ASP A 56 7.09 -14.37 -39.19
C ASP A 56 5.97 -15.37 -39.44
N HIS A 57 5.08 -15.04 -40.38
CA HIS A 57 3.89 -15.85 -40.74
C HIS A 57 2.89 -16.04 -39.56
N LYS A 58 2.96 -15.25 -38.52
CA LYS A 58 2.10 -15.31 -37.34
C LYS A 58 1.41 -13.97 -37.08
N ILE A 59 0.20 -14.05 -36.50
CA ILE A 59 -0.57 -12.88 -36.07
C ILE A 59 -1.26 -13.18 -34.74
N ALA A 60 -1.34 -12.18 -33.85
CA ALA A 60 -2.10 -12.32 -32.62
C ALA A 60 -3.61 -12.28 -32.90
N VAL A 61 -4.38 -13.02 -32.11
CA VAL A 61 -5.84 -13.01 -32.23
C VAL A 61 -6.43 -11.64 -31.94
N GLU A 62 -5.78 -10.86 -31.12
CA GLU A 62 -6.14 -9.46 -30.80
C GLU A 62 -6.05 -8.57 -32.05
N ASP A 63 -4.94 -8.62 -32.78
CA ASP A 63 -4.76 -7.83 -34.00
C ASP A 63 -5.85 -8.13 -35.05
N ILE A 64 -6.28 -9.39 -35.14
CA ILE A 64 -7.40 -9.77 -36.01
C ILE A 64 -8.71 -9.14 -35.52
N GLN A 65 -8.96 -9.16 -34.21
CA GLN A 65 -10.17 -8.62 -33.62
C GLN A 65 -10.25 -7.09 -33.74
N ASP A 66 -9.12 -6.39 -33.57
CA ASP A 66 -9.02 -4.95 -33.76
C ASP A 66 -9.31 -4.59 -35.23
N SER A 67 -8.76 -5.36 -36.18
CA SER A 67 -9.07 -5.18 -37.61
C SER A 67 -10.56 -5.44 -37.93
N VAL A 68 -11.24 -6.34 -37.23
CA VAL A 68 -12.71 -6.51 -37.37
C VAL A 68 -13.45 -5.25 -36.92
N GLU A 69 -13.08 -4.68 -35.79
CA GLU A 69 -13.69 -3.46 -35.23
C GLU A 69 -13.51 -2.28 -36.19
N ASP A 70 -12.28 -2.09 -36.67
CA ASP A 70 -11.93 -1.01 -37.60
C ASP A 70 -12.67 -1.11 -38.93
N ILE A 71 -12.71 -2.29 -39.55
CA ILE A 71 -13.35 -2.51 -40.84
C ILE A 71 -14.87 -2.37 -40.73
N LEU A 72 -15.51 -2.83 -39.67
CA LEU A 72 -16.94 -2.63 -39.45
C LEU A 72 -17.27 -1.13 -39.32
N SER A 73 -16.48 -0.39 -38.57
CA SER A 73 -16.65 1.05 -38.42
C SER A 73 -16.44 1.79 -39.74
N GLN A 74 -15.37 1.50 -40.49
CA GLN A 74 -15.05 2.13 -41.78
C GLN A 74 -16.06 1.80 -42.88
N ALA A 75 -16.68 0.61 -42.81
CA ALA A 75 -17.72 0.21 -43.77
C ALA A 75 -19.09 0.82 -43.44
N GLY A 76 -19.21 1.65 -42.41
CA GLY A 76 -20.45 2.33 -42.03
C GLY A 76 -21.34 1.53 -41.08
N TYR A 77 -20.93 0.36 -40.63
CA TYR A 77 -21.67 -0.51 -39.67
C TYR A 77 -21.26 -0.21 -38.23
N SER A 78 -21.37 1.06 -37.82
CA SER A 78 -20.91 1.51 -36.49
C SER A 78 -21.61 0.83 -35.33
N ASP A 79 -22.91 0.55 -35.44
CA ASP A 79 -23.67 -0.14 -34.39
C ASP A 79 -23.27 -1.61 -34.29
N VAL A 80 -22.99 -2.26 -35.44
CA VAL A 80 -22.48 -3.63 -35.47
C VAL A 80 -21.09 -3.70 -34.88
N ALA A 81 -20.21 -2.74 -35.17
CA ALA A 81 -18.88 -2.64 -34.55
C ALA A 81 -19.00 -2.49 -33.03
N LYS A 82 -19.88 -1.61 -32.56
CA LYS A 82 -20.15 -1.41 -31.12
C LYS A 82 -20.67 -2.69 -30.45
N SER A 83 -21.60 -3.42 -31.09
CA SER A 83 -22.10 -4.68 -30.62
C SER A 83 -20.99 -5.73 -30.55
N TYR A 84 -20.10 -5.79 -31.54
CA TYR A 84 -18.94 -6.69 -31.56
C TYR A 84 -17.97 -6.39 -30.41
N ILE A 85 -17.64 -5.11 -30.16
CA ILE A 85 -16.80 -4.67 -29.04
C ILE A 85 -17.41 -5.07 -27.69
N LEU A 86 -18.71 -4.83 -27.50
CA LEU A 86 -19.40 -5.20 -26.26
C LEU A 86 -19.40 -6.71 -26.04
N TYR A 87 -19.63 -7.50 -27.09
CA TYR A 87 -19.56 -8.96 -27.03
C TYR A 87 -18.15 -9.45 -26.70
N ARG A 88 -17.11 -8.85 -27.31
CA ARG A 88 -15.71 -9.13 -27.02
C ARG A 88 -15.38 -8.90 -25.55
N LYS A 89 -15.76 -7.73 -25.00
CA LYS A 89 -15.59 -7.38 -23.59
C LYS A 89 -16.35 -8.33 -22.66
N GLN A 90 -17.58 -8.67 -22.99
CA GLN A 90 -18.37 -9.62 -22.18
C GLN A 90 -17.75 -11.03 -22.18
N ARG A 91 -17.24 -11.48 -23.31
CA ARG A 91 -16.52 -12.77 -23.40
C ARG A 91 -15.21 -12.77 -22.63
N GLU A 92 -14.51 -11.66 -22.63
CA GLU A 92 -13.32 -11.46 -21.83
C GLU A 92 -13.65 -11.52 -20.33
N LYS A 93 -14.69 -10.80 -19.90
CA LYS A 93 -15.17 -10.84 -18.53
C LYS A 93 -15.56 -12.25 -18.08
N VAL A 94 -16.29 -13.02 -18.92
CA VAL A 94 -16.67 -14.41 -18.62
C VAL A 94 -15.43 -15.33 -18.53
N ARG A 95 -14.41 -15.11 -19.36
CA ARG A 95 -13.15 -15.88 -19.29
C ARG A 95 -12.39 -15.56 -18.00
N ASN A 96 -12.28 -14.27 -17.68
CA ASN A 96 -11.61 -13.82 -16.44
C ASN A 96 -12.33 -14.38 -15.21
N MET A 97 -13.66 -14.40 -15.20
CA MET A 97 -14.43 -15.04 -14.14
C MET A 97 -14.18 -16.55 -14.04
N LYS A 98 -14.10 -17.24 -15.18
CA LYS A 98 -13.79 -18.69 -15.20
C LYS A 98 -12.36 -18.98 -14.73
N SER A 99 -11.40 -18.17 -15.14
CA SER A 99 -10.02 -18.29 -14.68
C SER A 99 -9.95 -18.03 -13.17
N THR A 100 -10.63 -17.00 -12.68
CA THR A 100 -10.69 -16.68 -11.24
C THR A 100 -11.26 -17.83 -10.40
N ILE A 101 -12.29 -18.52 -10.88
CA ILE A 101 -12.88 -19.65 -10.15
C ILE A 101 -11.95 -20.88 -10.16
N LEU A 102 -11.24 -21.13 -11.27
CA LEU A 102 -10.26 -22.21 -11.35
C LEU A 102 -9.03 -21.91 -10.48
N ASP A 103 -8.54 -20.66 -10.54
CA ASP A 103 -7.41 -20.18 -9.75
C ASP A 103 -7.70 -20.19 -8.24
N TYR A 104 -8.98 -20.02 -7.82
CA TYR A 104 -9.35 -20.05 -6.41
C TYR A 104 -9.07 -21.42 -5.76
N LYS A 105 -9.37 -22.51 -6.44
CA LYS A 105 -9.07 -23.86 -5.93
C LYS A 105 -7.56 -24.07 -5.77
N ASP A 106 -6.81 -23.64 -6.76
CA ASP A 106 -5.35 -23.75 -6.75
C ASP A 106 -4.75 -22.82 -5.70
N LEU A 107 -5.31 -21.62 -5.50
CA LEU A 107 -4.91 -20.69 -4.44
C LEU A 107 -5.10 -21.30 -3.05
N VAL A 108 -6.27 -21.86 -2.76
CA VAL A 108 -6.54 -22.53 -1.48
C VAL A 108 -5.60 -23.73 -1.28
N ASN A 109 -5.44 -24.56 -2.31
CA ASN A 109 -4.57 -25.73 -2.25
C ASN A 109 -3.10 -25.35 -2.07
N SER A 110 -2.63 -24.29 -2.73
CA SER A 110 -1.24 -23.83 -2.60
C SER A 110 -0.94 -23.33 -1.19
N TYR A 111 -1.89 -22.65 -0.56
CA TYR A 111 -1.77 -22.25 0.84
C TYR A 111 -1.80 -23.45 1.78
N VAL A 112 -2.83 -24.31 1.66
CA VAL A 112 -3.01 -25.49 2.54
C VAL A 112 -1.82 -26.46 2.44
N ASN A 113 -1.29 -26.65 1.24
CA ASN A 113 -0.13 -27.53 1.03
C ASN A 113 1.22 -26.83 1.31
N ALA A 114 1.20 -25.54 1.70
CA ALA A 114 2.38 -24.72 1.94
C ALA A 114 3.41 -24.79 0.77
N THR A 115 2.91 -24.96 -0.46
CA THR A 115 3.75 -25.08 -1.68
C THR A 115 4.20 -23.71 -2.18
N ASP A 116 3.45 -22.67 -1.85
CA ASP A 116 3.81 -21.30 -2.22
C ASP A 116 4.81 -20.73 -1.19
N TRP A 117 6.02 -20.40 -1.67
CA TRP A 117 7.07 -19.80 -0.84
C TRP A 117 6.64 -18.49 -0.17
N ARG A 118 5.75 -17.72 -0.81
CA ARG A 118 5.19 -16.47 -0.29
C ARG A 118 4.41 -16.65 1.02
N VAL A 119 3.88 -17.84 1.27
CA VAL A 119 3.20 -18.19 2.53
C VAL A 119 4.17 -18.17 3.72
N LYS A 120 5.47 -18.39 3.48
CA LYS A 120 6.51 -18.47 4.51
C LYS A 120 7.37 -17.20 4.59
N GLU A 121 7.41 -16.40 3.55
CA GLU A 121 8.38 -15.30 3.42
C GLU A 121 7.97 -14.04 4.18
N ASN A 122 6.69 -13.73 4.28
CA ASN A 122 6.21 -12.64 5.12
C ASN A 122 5.94 -13.17 6.54
N SER A 123 6.95 -13.10 7.37
CA SER A 123 6.89 -13.53 8.77
C SER A 123 5.85 -12.79 9.62
N THR A 124 5.26 -11.71 9.11
CA THR A 124 4.16 -10.98 9.75
C THR A 124 2.83 -11.71 9.70
N VAL A 125 2.68 -12.65 8.75
CA VAL A 125 1.47 -13.47 8.60
C VAL A 125 1.84 -14.92 8.90
N THR A 126 1.38 -15.42 10.05
CA THR A 126 1.61 -16.82 10.43
C THR A 126 0.77 -17.77 9.56
N TYR A 127 1.32 -18.94 9.23
CA TYR A 127 0.56 -20.02 8.61
C TYR A 127 -0.57 -20.46 9.56
N SER A 128 -1.79 -20.05 9.26
CA SER A 128 -2.95 -20.19 10.13
C SER A 128 -4.25 -20.14 9.34
N VAL A 129 -5.35 -20.51 9.99
CA VAL A 129 -6.70 -20.37 9.39
C VAL A 129 -7.01 -18.91 9.03
N GLY A 130 -6.63 -17.96 9.90
CA GLY A 130 -6.76 -16.53 9.59
C GLY A 130 -5.91 -16.10 8.38
N GLY A 131 -4.67 -16.63 8.27
CA GLY A 131 -3.80 -16.42 7.13
C GLY A 131 -4.40 -16.93 5.83
N LEU A 132 -5.06 -18.08 5.85
CA LEU A 132 -5.80 -18.60 4.69
C LEU A 132 -6.91 -17.63 4.25
N ILE A 133 -7.68 -17.09 5.22
CA ILE A 133 -8.77 -16.14 4.92
C ILE A 133 -8.21 -14.87 4.27
N LEU A 134 -7.15 -14.29 4.84
CA LEU A 134 -6.52 -13.09 4.31
C LEU A 134 -5.89 -13.33 2.94
N SER A 135 -5.22 -14.45 2.74
CA SER A 135 -4.62 -14.83 1.46
C SER A 135 -5.69 -14.92 0.37
N ASN A 136 -6.80 -15.61 0.65
CA ASN A 136 -7.88 -15.76 -0.30
C ASN A 136 -8.59 -14.44 -0.61
N SER A 137 -8.92 -13.66 0.42
CA SER A 137 -9.55 -12.35 0.27
C SER A 137 -8.63 -11.38 -0.50
N GLY A 138 -7.35 -11.36 -0.13
CA GLY A 138 -6.35 -10.53 -0.79
C GLY A 138 -6.17 -10.85 -2.27
N ALA A 139 -6.14 -12.13 -2.63
CA ALA A 139 -6.02 -12.53 -4.04
C ALA A 139 -7.24 -12.14 -4.87
N ILE A 140 -8.45 -12.27 -4.32
CA ILE A 140 -9.69 -11.82 -4.98
C ILE A 140 -9.66 -10.31 -5.20
N THR A 141 -9.28 -9.55 -4.18
CA THR A 141 -9.18 -8.09 -4.25
C THR A 141 -8.10 -7.65 -5.26
N ALA A 142 -6.94 -8.29 -5.26
CA ALA A 142 -5.87 -8.01 -6.22
C ALA A 142 -6.32 -8.27 -7.67
N ASN A 143 -7.04 -9.37 -7.88
CA ASN A 143 -7.59 -9.66 -9.20
C ASN A 143 -8.64 -8.61 -9.63
N TYR A 144 -9.46 -8.11 -8.69
CA TYR A 144 -10.41 -7.03 -8.97
C TYR A 144 -9.71 -5.74 -9.39
N TRP A 145 -8.63 -5.34 -8.72
CA TRP A 145 -7.79 -4.23 -9.14
C TRP A 145 -7.28 -4.39 -10.57
N LEU A 146 -6.73 -5.56 -10.89
CA LEU A 146 -6.05 -5.83 -12.16
C LEU A 146 -7.00 -6.16 -13.33
N SER A 147 -8.29 -6.43 -13.07
CA SER A 147 -9.24 -6.79 -14.13
C SER A 147 -10.36 -5.79 -14.34
N GLU A 148 -10.76 -5.06 -13.26
CA GLU A 148 -11.92 -4.17 -13.31
C GLU A 148 -11.55 -2.69 -13.12
N ILE A 149 -10.44 -2.40 -12.41
CA ILE A 149 -10.04 -1.02 -12.08
C ILE A 149 -8.95 -0.51 -12.99
N TYR A 150 -7.82 -1.22 -13.06
CA TYR A 150 -6.71 -0.81 -13.91
C TYR A 150 -6.98 -1.17 -15.38
N ASP A 151 -6.49 -0.32 -16.28
CA ASP A 151 -6.46 -0.67 -17.69
C ASP A 151 -5.48 -1.83 -17.96
N GLN A 152 -5.61 -2.42 -19.15
CA GLN A 152 -4.86 -3.62 -19.53
C GLN A 152 -3.34 -3.40 -19.52
N GLU A 153 -2.89 -2.19 -19.87
CA GLU A 153 -1.47 -1.87 -19.97
C GLU A 153 -0.81 -1.86 -18.58
N ILE A 154 -1.44 -1.19 -17.61
CA ILE A 154 -1.01 -1.18 -16.20
C ILE A 154 -1.06 -2.60 -15.62
N ALA A 155 -2.16 -3.33 -15.85
CA ALA A 155 -2.34 -4.67 -15.32
C ALA A 155 -1.30 -5.66 -15.89
N ASN A 156 -0.97 -5.56 -17.19
CA ASN A 156 0.05 -6.39 -17.81
C ASN A 156 1.44 -6.07 -17.28
N ALA A 157 1.81 -4.79 -17.19
CA ALA A 157 3.12 -4.40 -16.65
C ALA A 157 3.35 -4.95 -15.22
N HIS A 158 2.30 -5.00 -14.39
CA HIS A 158 2.38 -5.64 -13.08
C HIS A 158 2.51 -7.17 -13.19
N ARG A 159 1.69 -7.83 -14.03
CA ARG A 159 1.72 -9.30 -14.19
C ARG A 159 3.00 -9.81 -14.83
N ASP A 160 3.55 -9.06 -15.77
CA ASP A 160 4.79 -9.38 -16.48
C ASP A 160 6.05 -9.09 -15.65
N GLY A 161 5.88 -8.38 -14.52
CA GLY A 161 6.96 -8.05 -13.61
C GLY A 161 7.81 -6.86 -14.06
N ASP A 162 7.31 -5.99 -14.92
CA ASP A 162 7.97 -4.75 -15.30
C ASP A 162 7.98 -3.75 -14.14
N PHE A 163 6.91 -3.74 -13.36
CA PHE A 163 6.82 -3.10 -12.04
C PHE A 163 5.91 -3.89 -11.08
N HIS A 164 6.00 -3.57 -9.80
CA HIS A 164 5.11 -4.10 -8.78
C HIS A 164 4.25 -3.00 -8.17
N ILE A 165 2.91 -3.11 -8.28
CA ILE A 165 1.97 -2.27 -7.54
C ILE A 165 1.76 -2.93 -6.18
N HIS A 166 2.09 -2.20 -5.10
CA HIS A 166 1.98 -2.72 -3.74
C HIS A 166 0.53 -2.76 -3.24
N ASP A 167 0.26 -3.73 -2.35
CA ASP A 167 -0.95 -3.84 -1.53
C ASP A 167 -2.26 -3.87 -2.31
N LEU A 168 -2.29 -4.61 -3.40
CA LEU A 168 -3.51 -4.89 -4.15
C LEU A 168 -4.50 -5.78 -3.39
N SER A 169 -4.09 -6.33 -2.24
CA SER A 169 -4.95 -7.14 -1.37
C SER A 169 -6.06 -6.35 -0.67
N MET A 170 -6.01 -5.02 -0.68
CA MET A 170 -6.98 -4.14 -0.04
C MET A 170 -7.40 -2.99 -0.96
N LEU A 171 -8.65 -2.54 -0.83
CA LEU A 171 -9.22 -1.40 -1.58
C LEU A 171 -9.03 -0.09 -0.79
N THR A 172 -7.80 0.20 -0.37
CA THR A 172 -7.50 1.33 0.51
C THR A 172 -6.13 1.96 0.21
N GLY A 173 -5.78 3.00 0.98
CA GLY A 173 -4.47 3.64 0.95
C GLY A 173 -3.36 2.73 1.46
N TYR A 174 -2.11 3.17 1.24
CA TYR A 174 -0.92 2.40 1.60
C TYR A 174 -0.58 2.56 3.07
N CYS A 175 0.06 3.66 3.46
CA CYS A 175 0.51 3.93 4.82
C CYS A 175 -0.08 5.23 5.35
N ALA A 176 -0.21 5.34 6.68
CA ALA A 176 -0.65 6.56 7.33
C ALA A 176 0.18 6.92 8.56
N GLY A 177 0.47 8.22 8.72
CA GLY A 177 0.92 8.80 9.97
C GLY A 177 -0.25 9.46 10.67
N TRP A 178 -0.36 9.27 11.98
CA TRP A 178 -1.44 9.75 12.81
C TRP A 178 -0.95 10.71 13.86
N SER A 179 -1.73 11.73 14.14
CA SER A 179 -1.43 12.68 15.22
C SER A 179 -1.65 12.02 16.58
N LEU A 180 -0.55 11.74 17.29
CA LEU A 180 -0.62 11.30 18.68
C LEU A 180 -1.20 12.40 19.57
N LYS A 181 -0.93 13.68 19.26
CA LYS A 181 -1.52 14.84 19.93
C LYS A 181 -3.05 14.79 19.84
N GLN A 182 -3.61 14.52 18.66
CA GLN A 182 -5.06 14.42 18.48
C GLN A 182 -5.64 13.27 19.31
N LEU A 183 -5.01 12.09 19.32
CA LEU A 183 -5.44 10.98 20.17
C LEU A 183 -5.44 11.34 21.66
N ILE A 184 -4.44 12.10 22.13
CA ILE A 184 -4.34 12.58 23.52
C ILE A 184 -5.44 13.61 23.83
N GLN A 185 -5.80 14.47 22.88
CA GLN A 185 -6.80 15.52 23.06
C GLN A 185 -8.24 14.97 23.00
N GLU A 186 -8.53 14.09 22.06
CA GLU A 186 -9.89 13.66 21.73
C GLU A 186 -10.23 12.27 22.28
N GLY A 187 -9.21 11.46 22.53
CA GLY A 187 -9.38 10.04 22.86
C GLY A 187 -9.55 9.15 21.62
N LEU A 188 -9.91 7.89 21.84
CA LEU A 188 -10.15 6.94 20.76
C LEU A 188 -11.53 7.17 20.15
N GLY A 189 -11.58 7.44 18.84
CA GLY A 189 -12.80 7.71 18.11
C GLY A 189 -12.56 7.90 16.62
N GLY A 190 -13.55 8.50 15.94
CA GLY A 190 -13.41 8.94 14.54
C GLY A 190 -13.80 7.90 13.48
N ILE A 191 -13.95 6.62 13.80
CA ILE A 191 -14.41 5.59 12.86
C ILE A 191 -15.86 5.20 13.21
N PRO A 192 -16.83 5.43 12.32
CA PRO A 192 -18.23 5.08 12.55
C PRO A 192 -18.39 3.59 12.92
N GLY A 193 -19.19 3.33 13.95
CA GLY A 193 -19.49 1.96 14.40
C GLY A 193 -18.37 1.27 15.18
N LYS A 194 -17.20 1.89 15.39
CA LYS A 194 -16.14 1.36 16.26
C LYS A 194 -16.27 1.92 17.69
N ILE A 195 -15.60 1.26 18.64
CA ILE A 195 -15.60 1.71 20.03
C ILE A 195 -14.91 3.07 20.18
N THR A 196 -15.45 3.91 21.07
CA THR A 196 -14.89 5.21 21.40
C THR A 196 -14.48 5.26 22.87
N SER A 197 -13.48 6.06 23.21
CA SER A 197 -13.09 6.32 24.59
C SER A 197 -12.69 7.79 24.78
N LYS A 198 -12.87 8.29 26.00
CA LYS A 198 -12.42 9.63 26.37
C LYS A 198 -10.88 9.73 26.35
N PRO A 199 -10.31 10.94 26.31
CA PRO A 199 -8.88 11.17 26.48
C PRO A 199 -8.30 10.41 27.66
N ALA A 200 -7.17 9.73 27.45
CA ALA A 200 -6.44 9.03 28.50
C ALA A 200 -5.86 10.01 29.51
N LYS A 201 -5.98 9.70 30.77
CA LYS A 201 -5.40 10.52 31.87
C LYS A 201 -4.08 9.96 32.41
N HIS A 202 -3.81 8.69 32.18
CA HIS A 202 -2.66 7.94 32.70
C HIS A 202 -1.89 7.26 31.57
N LEU A 203 -0.56 7.11 31.76
CA LEU A 203 0.32 6.51 30.77
C LEU A 203 -0.17 5.11 30.30
N ALA A 204 -0.55 4.24 31.23
CA ALA A 204 -1.05 2.90 30.89
C ALA A 204 -2.32 2.95 30.02
N SER A 205 -3.23 3.90 30.30
CA SER A 205 -4.44 4.07 29.51
C SER A 205 -4.12 4.59 28.09
N LEU A 206 -3.17 5.51 27.97
CA LEU A 206 -2.72 6.02 26.66
C LEU A 206 -2.05 4.90 25.84
N CYS A 207 -1.16 4.12 26.45
CA CYS A 207 -0.55 2.97 25.80
C CYS A 207 -1.59 1.98 25.25
N ASN A 208 -2.63 1.70 26.04
CA ASN A 208 -3.73 0.84 25.59
C ASN A 208 -4.56 1.48 24.47
N GLN A 209 -4.85 2.80 24.53
CA GLN A 209 -5.54 3.50 23.44
C GLN A 209 -4.73 3.46 22.15
N MET A 210 -3.41 3.63 22.20
CA MET A 210 -2.53 3.55 21.04
C MET A 210 -2.55 2.15 20.41
N VAL A 211 -2.48 1.08 21.21
CA VAL A 211 -2.59 -0.30 20.74
C VAL A 211 -3.92 -0.54 20.03
N ASN A 212 -5.03 -0.12 20.66
CA ASN A 212 -6.35 -0.29 20.07
C ASN A 212 -6.53 0.55 18.80
N PHE A 213 -6.01 1.78 18.77
CA PHE A 213 -6.05 2.63 17.59
C PHE A 213 -5.31 1.97 16.41
N LEU A 214 -4.07 1.52 16.63
CA LEU A 214 -3.27 0.83 15.61
C LEU A 214 -3.94 -0.46 15.16
N GLY A 215 -4.53 -1.22 16.09
CA GLY A 215 -5.28 -2.44 15.80
C GLY A 215 -6.55 -2.20 14.97
N ILE A 216 -7.22 -1.07 15.13
CA ILE A 216 -8.36 -0.67 14.30
C ILE A 216 -7.87 -0.24 12.92
N MET A 217 -6.87 0.65 12.87
CA MET A 217 -6.41 1.26 11.64
C MET A 217 -5.72 0.29 10.68
N GLN A 218 -5.12 -0.79 11.18
CA GLN A 218 -4.56 -1.83 10.31
C GLN A 218 -5.61 -2.57 9.46
N ASN A 219 -6.90 -2.49 9.82
CA ASN A 219 -7.97 -3.05 9.02
C ASN A 219 -8.48 -2.09 7.95
N GLU A 220 -8.14 -0.81 8.08
CA GLU A 220 -8.59 0.26 7.18
C GLU A 220 -7.46 0.73 6.23
N TRP A 221 -6.21 0.37 6.52
CA TRP A 221 -5.03 0.75 5.73
C TRP A 221 -4.15 -0.48 5.44
N ALA A 222 -3.59 -0.55 4.24
CA ALA A 222 -2.86 -1.72 3.79
C ALA A 222 -1.44 -1.83 4.37
N GLY A 223 -0.80 -0.69 4.65
CA GLY A 223 0.59 -0.63 5.11
C GLY A 223 0.74 -0.12 6.54
N ALA A 224 1.93 0.39 6.83
CA ALA A 224 2.29 0.81 8.18
C ALA A 224 1.47 1.99 8.71
N GLN A 225 1.23 1.96 10.02
CA GLN A 225 0.62 3.02 10.80
C GLN A 225 1.68 3.64 11.70
N ALA A 226 1.81 4.96 11.73
CA ALA A 226 2.88 5.63 12.47
C ALA A 226 2.34 6.66 13.46
N PHE A 227 2.99 6.74 14.63
CA PHE A 227 2.91 7.87 15.55
C PHE A 227 4.25 8.60 15.59
N SER A 228 4.20 9.93 15.54
CA SER A 228 5.38 10.78 15.63
C SER A 228 5.56 11.35 17.03
N SER A 229 6.82 11.70 17.39
CA SER A 229 7.17 12.33 18.68
C SER A 229 6.64 11.52 19.88
N PHE A 230 6.78 10.19 19.79
CA PHE A 230 6.24 9.27 20.77
C PHE A 230 6.73 9.57 22.20
N ASP A 231 8.03 9.71 22.37
CA ASP A 231 8.67 10.01 23.65
C ASP A 231 8.29 11.39 24.19
N THR A 232 8.24 12.42 23.33
CA THR A 232 7.85 13.78 23.68
C THR A 232 6.41 13.83 24.18
N TYR A 233 5.46 13.19 23.49
CA TYR A 233 4.05 13.24 23.86
C TYR A 233 3.68 12.35 25.05
N LEU A 234 4.44 11.30 25.35
CA LEU A 234 4.20 10.41 26.48
C LEU A 234 4.81 10.96 27.79
N ALA A 235 5.90 11.72 27.72
CA ALA A 235 6.62 12.25 28.89
C ALA A 235 5.75 13.02 29.89
N PRO A 236 4.79 13.88 29.48
CA PRO A 236 3.90 14.57 30.40
C PRO A 236 3.07 13.65 31.29
N PHE A 237 2.68 12.46 30.80
CA PHE A 237 1.91 11.49 31.60
C PHE A 237 2.74 10.90 32.74
N VAL A 238 4.03 10.65 32.48
CA VAL A 238 4.99 10.18 33.51
C VAL A 238 5.13 11.23 34.59
N LYS A 239 5.23 12.52 34.16
CA LYS A 239 5.40 13.67 35.08
C LYS A 239 4.17 13.88 35.94
N VAL A 240 2.96 13.90 35.36
CA VAL A 240 1.70 14.16 36.07
C VAL A 240 1.45 13.08 37.14
N ASP A 241 1.69 11.83 36.81
CA ASP A 241 1.47 10.72 37.73
C ASP A 241 2.70 10.44 38.62
N ASN A 242 3.80 11.21 38.46
CA ASN A 242 5.08 11.01 39.15
C ASN A 242 5.51 9.52 39.17
N LEU A 243 5.46 8.87 37.99
CA LEU A 243 5.68 7.44 37.87
C LEU A 243 7.15 7.08 38.15
N PRO A 244 7.41 6.05 39.00
CA PRO A 244 8.74 5.48 39.10
C PRO A 244 9.09 4.70 37.83
N TYR A 245 10.39 4.55 37.57
CA TYR A 245 10.91 3.93 36.35
C TYR A 245 10.30 2.55 36.05
N ASP A 246 10.17 1.69 37.05
CA ASP A 246 9.60 0.34 36.86
C ASP A 246 8.17 0.34 36.35
N GLN A 247 7.37 1.35 36.73
CA GLN A 247 6.01 1.50 36.22
C GLN A 247 6.00 2.04 34.79
N VAL A 248 6.91 2.97 34.47
CA VAL A 248 7.10 3.43 33.09
C VAL A 248 7.48 2.26 32.20
N LYS A 249 8.47 1.46 32.61
CA LYS A 249 8.91 0.27 31.86
C LYS A 249 7.76 -0.70 31.60
N LYS A 250 6.94 -1.02 32.63
CA LYS A 250 5.76 -1.87 32.47
C LYS A 250 4.73 -1.33 31.48
N CYS A 251 4.50 -0.03 31.46
CA CYS A 251 3.57 0.59 30.50
C CYS A 251 4.10 0.46 29.04
N ILE A 252 5.39 0.73 28.85
CA ILE A 252 6.05 0.61 27.54
C ILE A 252 6.12 -0.84 27.10
N GLU A 253 6.47 -1.76 28.00
CA GLU A 253 6.43 -3.22 27.73
C GLU A 253 5.04 -3.66 27.27
N SER A 254 3.98 -3.25 27.99
CA SER A 254 2.60 -3.55 27.62
C SER A 254 2.22 -3.02 26.24
N PHE A 255 2.70 -1.83 25.89
CA PHE A 255 2.51 -1.27 24.54
C PHE A 255 3.22 -2.12 23.49
N ILE A 256 4.49 -2.47 23.68
CA ILE A 256 5.29 -3.27 22.74
C ILE A 256 4.65 -4.65 22.54
N TYR A 257 4.28 -5.35 23.61
CA TYR A 257 3.57 -6.64 23.51
C TYR A 257 2.23 -6.49 22.77
N GLY A 258 1.48 -5.41 23.06
CA GLY A 258 0.20 -5.13 22.43
C GLY A 258 0.31 -5.00 20.92
N VAL A 259 1.32 -4.25 20.41
CA VAL A 259 1.54 -4.08 18.96
C VAL A 259 2.22 -5.27 18.29
N ASN A 260 2.71 -6.25 19.04
CA ASN A 260 3.22 -7.52 18.51
C ASN A 260 2.21 -8.68 18.64
N THR A 261 1.06 -8.43 19.25
CA THR A 261 0.00 -9.44 19.38
C THR A 261 -0.90 -9.39 18.17
N PRO A 262 -1.09 -10.50 17.43
CA PRO A 262 -2.00 -10.55 16.29
C PRO A 262 -3.42 -10.18 16.68
N SER A 263 -4.11 -9.41 15.84
CA SER A 263 -5.52 -9.08 16.02
C SER A 263 -6.43 -10.30 15.83
N ARG A 264 -7.75 -10.13 16.01
CA ARG A 264 -8.77 -11.20 15.93
C ARG A 264 -8.68 -12.07 14.68
N TRP A 265 -8.34 -11.52 13.53
CA TRP A 265 -8.14 -12.27 12.30
C TRP A 265 -6.78 -12.97 12.25
N GLY A 266 -6.04 -12.90 13.35
CA GLY A 266 -5.07 -13.87 13.84
C GLY A 266 -3.77 -13.96 13.08
N THR A 267 -3.49 -13.06 12.16
CA THR A 267 -2.40 -13.33 11.24
C THR A 267 -1.35 -12.25 11.18
N GLN A 268 -1.72 -11.02 11.45
CA GLN A 268 -0.78 -9.91 11.38
C GLN A 268 -0.90 -9.03 12.62
N ALA A 269 0.23 -8.82 13.30
CA ALA A 269 0.36 -7.75 14.28
C ALA A 269 0.28 -6.39 13.57
N PRO A 270 -0.20 -5.31 14.22
CA PRO A 270 -0.24 -4.00 13.62
C PRO A 270 1.14 -3.57 13.11
N PHE A 271 1.27 -3.43 11.79
CA PHE A 271 2.49 -2.90 11.19
C PHE A 271 2.66 -1.44 11.62
N SER A 272 3.36 -1.24 12.73
CA SER A 272 3.46 0.05 13.40
C SER A 272 4.88 0.61 13.36
N ASN A 273 4.95 1.93 13.25
CA ASN A 273 6.19 2.70 13.33
C ASN A 273 6.01 3.80 14.38
N ILE A 274 7.07 4.13 15.09
CA ILE A 274 7.12 5.30 15.97
C ILE A 274 8.35 6.13 15.64
N THR A 275 8.20 7.45 15.67
CA THR A 275 9.36 8.35 15.71
C THR A 275 9.58 8.85 17.13
N LEU A 276 10.84 8.91 17.51
CA LEU A 276 11.31 9.37 18.81
C LEU A 276 12.23 10.55 18.59
N ASP A 277 12.03 11.57 19.38
CA ASP A 277 12.75 12.85 19.20
C ASP A 277 14.08 12.89 19.94
N TRP A 278 14.25 12.11 21.02
CA TRP A 278 15.40 12.06 21.91
C TRP A 278 15.59 13.32 22.74
N THR A 279 15.51 14.48 22.12
CA THR A 279 15.46 15.80 22.73
C THR A 279 14.16 16.48 22.35
N VAL A 280 13.54 17.22 23.28
CA VAL A 280 12.26 17.90 23.00
C VAL A 280 12.43 18.84 21.81
N PRO A 281 11.65 18.68 20.72
CA PRO A 281 11.77 19.50 19.52
C PRO A 281 11.44 20.98 19.81
N ASN A 282 12.15 21.88 19.16
CA ASN A 282 12.00 23.34 19.39
C ASN A 282 10.59 23.86 19.16
N ASP A 283 9.85 23.31 18.21
CA ASP A 283 8.48 23.70 17.90
C ASP A 283 7.46 23.22 18.95
N LEU A 284 7.79 22.17 19.73
CA LEU A 284 6.98 21.69 20.85
C LEU A 284 7.45 22.22 22.19
N ALA A 285 8.72 22.59 22.33
CA ALA A 285 9.37 22.89 23.59
C ALA A 285 8.61 23.95 24.43
N GLU A 286 8.16 25.01 23.79
CA GLU A 286 7.47 26.12 24.44
C GLU A 286 5.94 25.96 24.54
N LEU A 287 5.38 24.86 23.98
CA LEU A 287 3.96 24.59 24.09
C LEU A 287 3.63 23.96 25.45
N ASN A 288 2.44 24.28 25.98
CA ASN A 288 1.91 23.63 27.16
C ASN A 288 1.71 22.12 26.86
N ALA A 289 2.13 21.27 27.77
CA ALA A 289 1.92 19.82 27.67
C ALA A 289 0.42 19.51 27.78
N ILE A 290 -0.02 18.41 27.13
CA ILE A 290 -1.42 18.00 27.11
C ILE A 290 -1.56 16.64 27.76
N VAL A 291 -2.43 16.54 28.78
CA VAL A 291 -2.77 15.27 29.45
C VAL A 291 -4.28 15.23 29.68
N GLY A 292 -4.91 14.10 29.33
CA GLY A 292 -6.36 13.93 29.54
C GLY A 292 -7.22 14.92 28.75
N GLY A 293 -6.74 15.38 27.59
CA GLY A 293 -7.41 16.38 26.75
C GLY A 293 -7.32 17.81 27.28
N LYS A 294 -6.45 18.07 28.25
CA LYS A 294 -6.30 19.41 28.88
C LYS A 294 -4.84 19.84 28.81
N GLU A 295 -4.66 21.15 28.63
CA GLU A 295 -3.35 21.78 28.77
C GLU A 295 -2.93 21.81 30.25
N MET A 296 -1.66 21.54 30.50
CA MET A 296 -1.03 21.59 31.81
C MET A 296 -0.37 22.94 32.02
N ASP A 297 0.01 23.23 33.25
CA ASP A 297 0.73 24.43 33.68
C ASP A 297 2.25 24.38 33.45
N PHE A 298 2.72 23.31 32.83
CA PHE A 298 4.12 23.09 32.44
C PHE A 298 4.23 22.79 30.95
N ARG A 299 5.43 22.95 30.40
CA ARG A 299 5.72 22.82 28.96
C ARG A 299 6.37 21.49 28.65
N TYR A 300 6.37 21.12 27.37
CA TYR A 300 7.05 19.89 26.94
C TYR A 300 8.54 19.87 27.28
N LYS A 301 9.24 21.01 27.17
CA LYS A 301 10.65 21.14 27.58
C LYS A 301 10.94 20.78 29.03
N ASP A 302 9.94 20.91 29.89
CA ASP A 302 10.05 20.61 31.31
C ASP A 302 9.93 19.11 31.61
N CYS A 303 9.80 18.27 30.57
CA CYS A 303 9.60 16.80 30.65
C CYS A 303 10.78 15.98 30.11
N GLN A 304 11.96 16.57 29.88
CA GLN A 304 13.10 15.85 29.32
C GLN A 304 13.51 14.63 30.17
N LYS A 305 13.48 14.76 31.50
CA LYS A 305 13.80 13.63 32.40
C LYS A 305 12.84 12.45 32.22
N GLU A 306 11.56 12.74 32.08
CA GLU A 306 10.52 11.73 31.88
C GLU A 306 10.62 11.12 30.46
N MET A 307 11.02 11.90 29.48
CA MET A 307 11.31 11.47 28.12
C MET A 307 12.50 10.50 28.11
N ASP A 308 13.57 10.80 28.87
CA ASP A 308 14.73 9.90 29.03
C ASP A 308 14.33 8.55 29.65
N MET A 309 13.39 8.55 30.61
CA MET A 309 12.85 7.32 31.22
C MET A 309 12.09 6.47 30.20
N ILE A 310 11.30 7.10 29.33
CA ILE A 310 10.56 6.42 28.26
C ILE A 310 11.52 5.79 27.24
N ASN A 311 12.52 6.56 26.78
CA ASN A 311 13.55 6.08 25.87
C ASN A 311 14.33 4.91 26.44
N LYS A 312 14.77 5.02 27.71
CA LYS A 312 15.44 3.92 28.41
C LYS A 312 14.56 2.66 28.44
N ALA A 313 13.32 2.82 28.88
CA ALA A 313 12.37 1.72 28.99
C ALA A 313 12.11 1.03 27.65
N PHE A 314 11.91 1.83 26.59
CA PHE A 314 11.69 1.33 25.24
C PHE A 314 12.89 0.51 24.75
N ILE A 315 14.08 1.04 24.86
CA ILE A 315 15.31 0.41 24.37
C ILE A 315 15.59 -0.90 25.15
N GLU A 316 15.47 -0.87 26.48
CA GLU A 316 15.67 -2.07 27.32
C GLU A 316 14.71 -3.19 26.92
N VAL A 317 13.41 -2.91 26.78
CA VAL A 317 12.41 -3.92 26.38
C VAL A 317 12.72 -4.47 24.99
N MET A 318 13.13 -3.62 24.05
CA MET A 318 13.50 -4.05 22.69
C MET A 318 14.77 -4.92 22.69
N ILE A 319 15.74 -4.67 23.59
CA ILE A 319 16.96 -5.49 23.75
C ILE A 319 16.65 -6.84 24.42
N GLU A 320 15.80 -6.84 25.43
CA GLU A 320 15.40 -8.05 26.18
C GLU A 320 14.64 -9.02 25.27
N GLY A 321 13.76 -8.52 24.41
CA GLY A 321 12.91 -9.32 23.55
C GLY A 321 11.77 -10.02 24.29
N ASP A 322 11.15 -11.01 23.65
CA ASP A 322 10.06 -11.80 24.24
C ASP A 322 10.59 -12.80 25.29
N ALA A 323 9.68 -13.54 25.94
CA ALA A 323 10.02 -14.54 26.95
C ALA A 323 11.02 -15.63 26.48
N ASN A 324 11.24 -15.76 25.17
CA ASN A 324 12.23 -16.66 24.56
C ASN A 324 13.46 -15.91 24.06
N GLY A 325 13.61 -14.62 24.35
CA GLY A 325 14.71 -13.77 23.88
C GLY A 325 14.64 -13.43 22.41
N ARG A 326 13.48 -13.56 21.73
CA ARG A 326 13.30 -13.14 20.34
C ARG A 326 13.00 -11.65 20.28
N GLY A 327 13.67 -10.93 19.37
CA GLY A 327 13.42 -9.51 19.16
C GLY A 327 12.00 -9.23 18.68
N PHE A 328 11.44 -8.11 19.12
CA PHE A 328 10.15 -7.62 18.66
C PHE A 328 10.24 -7.07 17.24
N GLN A 329 9.21 -7.32 16.42
CA GLN A 329 9.12 -6.78 15.06
C GLN A 329 8.60 -5.34 15.07
N TYR A 330 7.74 -5.00 16.00
CA TYR A 330 7.04 -3.73 16.12
C TYR A 330 7.15 -3.13 17.53
N PRO A 331 6.97 -1.80 17.66
CA PRO A 331 6.97 -0.84 16.55
C PRO A 331 8.37 -0.70 15.95
N ILE A 332 8.45 -0.35 14.65
CA ILE A 332 9.74 0.01 14.03
C ILE A 332 10.14 1.40 14.56
N PRO A 333 11.24 1.52 15.33
CA PRO A 333 11.64 2.80 15.88
C PRO A 333 12.50 3.60 14.90
N THR A 334 12.25 4.92 14.85
CA THR A 334 13.06 5.88 14.10
C THR A 334 13.42 7.03 15.01
N TYR A 335 14.70 7.24 15.28
CA TYR A 335 15.20 8.36 16.07
C TYR A 335 15.57 9.54 15.19
N SER A 336 15.16 10.75 15.62
CA SER A 336 15.53 12.00 14.99
C SER A 336 16.91 12.46 15.48
N ILE A 337 17.87 12.58 14.57
CA ILE A 337 19.20 13.12 14.87
C ILE A 337 19.22 14.59 14.46
N THR A 338 19.27 15.47 15.44
CA THR A 338 19.33 16.92 15.28
C THR A 338 20.67 17.46 15.75
N LYS A 339 20.89 18.76 15.59
CA LYS A 339 22.10 19.42 16.11
C LYS A 339 22.19 19.39 17.64
N ASP A 340 21.05 19.24 18.29
CA ASP A 340 20.93 19.21 19.76
C ASP A 340 21.00 17.78 20.32
N PHE A 341 21.28 16.79 19.47
CA PHE A 341 21.46 15.40 19.92
C PHE A 341 22.70 15.30 20.82
N ASP A 342 22.49 14.81 22.05
CA ASP A 342 23.56 14.59 23.01
C ASP A 342 24.39 13.34 22.64
N TRP A 343 25.62 13.54 22.20
CA TRP A 343 26.58 12.49 21.85
C TRP A 343 27.43 12.02 23.03
N SER A 344 27.18 12.51 24.26
CA SER A 344 27.94 12.11 25.44
C SER A 344 27.70 10.64 25.81
N GLU A 345 28.58 10.07 26.63
CA GLU A 345 28.47 8.68 27.09
C GLU A 345 27.40 8.48 28.18
N THR A 346 26.18 8.90 27.91
CA THR A 346 25.05 8.63 28.80
C THR A 346 24.67 7.15 28.78
N GLU A 347 23.97 6.69 29.83
CA GLU A 347 23.43 5.32 29.88
C GLU A 347 22.48 5.07 28.69
N ASN A 348 21.62 6.02 28.36
CA ASN A 348 20.67 5.90 27.26
C ASN A 348 21.38 5.80 25.90
N ASN A 349 22.45 6.58 25.68
CA ASN A 349 23.24 6.47 24.45
C ASN A 349 23.90 5.10 24.32
N LYS A 350 24.47 4.56 25.40
CA LYS A 350 25.05 3.22 25.41
C LYS A 350 24.02 2.16 25.06
N LEU A 351 22.83 2.21 25.64
CA LEU A 351 21.72 1.31 25.33
C LEU A 351 21.26 1.45 23.87
N LEU A 352 21.14 2.68 23.36
CA LEU A 352 20.73 2.93 21.96
C LEU A 352 21.69 2.29 20.96
N PHE A 353 22.99 2.44 21.16
CA PHE A 353 24.00 1.84 20.29
C PHE A 353 24.15 0.32 20.51
N GLU A 354 23.91 -0.18 21.71
CA GLU A 354 23.82 -1.63 21.98
C GLU A 354 22.66 -2.26 21.19
N MET A 355 21.47 -1.66 21.24
CA MET A 355 20.32 -2.10 20.46
C MET A 355 20.62 -2.09 18.95
N THR A 356 21.28 -1.01 18.49
CA THR A 356 21.68 -0.89 17.09
C THR A 356 22.64 -1.99 16.66
N ALA A 357 23.65 -2.25 17.47
CA ALA A 357 24.66 -3.29 17.20
C ALA A 357 24.05 -4.70 17.21
N LYS A 358 23.11 -4.97 18.12
CA LYS A 358 22.51 -6.30 18.29
C LYS A 358 21.48 -6.63 17.22
N PHE A 359 20.63 -5.65 16.83
CA PHE A 359 19.45 -5.91 16.02
C PHE A 359 19.39 -5.12 14.70
N GLY A 360 20.34 -4.20 14.44
CA GLY A 360 20.27 -3.31 13.28
C GLY A 360 19.10 -2.30 13.34
N THR A 361 18.52 -2.11 14.51
CA THR A 361 17.50 -1.11 14.82
C THR A 361 17.97 -0.23 15.96
N PRO A 362 17.56 1.04 16.07
CA PRO A 362 16.54 1.77 15.29
C PRO A 362 17.05 2.27 13.94
N TYR A 363 16.13 2.89 13.19
CA TYR A 363 16.50 3.76 12.09
C TYR A 363 16.84 5.16 12.62
N PHE A 364 17.67 5.90 11.89
CA PHE A 364 18.05 7.26 12.23
C PHE A 364 17.64 8.21 11.10
N SER A 365 16.83 9.22 11.43
CA SER A 365 16.52 10.35 10.55
C SER A 365 17.49 11.48 10.83
N ASN A 366 18.42 11.73 9.93
CA ASN A 366 19.43 12.75 10.09
C ASN A 366 18.95 14.12 9.58
N TYR A 367 18.78 15.07 10.48
CA TYR A 367 18.41 16.47 10.21
C TYR A 367 19.59 17.44 10.32
N ILE A 368 20.80 16.98 10.67
CA ILE A 368 21.97 17.87 10.83
C ILE A 368 22.35 18.50 9.50
N ASN A 369 22.36 17.72 8.42
CA ASN A 369 22.72 18.12 7.06
C ASN A 369 21.51 18.09 6.13
N SER A 370 20.32 18.39 6.64
CA SER A 370 19.05 18.39 5.89
C SER A 370 18.56 19.83 5.76
N ASP A 371 17.86 20.10 4.67
CA ASP A 371 17.06 21.31 4.47
C ASP A 371 15.69 21.25 5.17
N MET A 372 15.40 20.14 5.85
CA MET A 372 14.16 19.87 6.56
C MET A 372 14.43 19.77 8.06
N GLU A 373 13.46 20.25 8.84
CA GLU A 373 13.44 20.11 10.30
C GLU A 373 12.51 18.95 10.71
N PRO A 374 12.65 18.37 11.93
CA PRO A 374 11.74 17.32 12.41
C PRO A 374 10.26 17.70 12.34
N SER A 375 9.94 18.99 12.57
CA SER A 375 8.59 19.56 12.45
C SER A 375 8.00 19.50 11.03
N ASP A 376 8.85 19.47 10.01
CA ASP A 376 8.41 19.38 8.60
C ASP A 376 8.02 17.96 8.19
N VAL A 377 8.33 16.95 9.00
CA VAL A 377 8.22 15.52 8.65
C VAL A 377 7.49 14.71 9.71
N ARG A 378 6.75 15.38 10.58
CA ARG A 378 6.19 14.79 11.81
C ARG A 378 5.16 13.67 11.59
N SER A 379 4.69 13.41 10.39
CA SER A 379 3.74 12.33 10.13
C SER A 379 4.34 11.27 9.21
N MET A 380 5.49 10.74 9.58
CA MET A 380 6.15 9.71 8.77
C MET A 380 5.57 8.32 8.99
N CYS A 381 5.14 7.68 7.89
CA CYS A 381 5.05 6.24 7.81
C CYS A 381 6.24 5.71 6.98
N CYS A 382 6.78 4.53 7.34
CA CYS A 382 7.74 3.76 6.54
C CYS A 382 8.89 4.57 5.90
N ARG A 383 9.51 5.51 6.60
CA ARG A 383 10.66 6.30 6.11
C ARG A 383 10.38 7.22 4.92
N LEU A 384 9.12 7.40 4.53
CA LEU A 384 8.76 8.44 3.59
C LEU A 384 8.84 9.79 4.28
N ARG A 385 9.79 10.62 3.85
CA ARG A 385 9.82 12.03 4.22
C ARG A 385 8.79 12.75 3.38
N LEU A 386 7.67 13.12 4.00
CA LEU A 386 6.69 14.00 3.39
C LEU A 386 7.04 15.42 3.75
N ASP A 387 7.34 16.25 2.76
CA ASP A 387 7.55 17.68 2.98
C ASP A 387 6.21 18.37 3.28
N LEU A 388 5.92 18.52 4.56
CA LEU A 388 4.69 19.17 5.03
C LEU A 388 4.64 20.65 4.64
N ARG A 389 5.77 21.31 4.35
CA ARG A 389 5.83 22.69 3.87
C ARG A 389 5.08 22.83 2.54
N GLU A 390 5.30 21.89 1.61
CA GLU A 390 4.56 21.87 0.34
C GLU A 390 3.07 21.57 0.53
N LEU A 391 2.73 20.61 1.40
CA LEU A 391 1.34 20.29 1.72
C LEU A 391 0.62 21.47 2.37
N ARG A 392 1.23 22.13 3.34
CA ARG A 392 0.70 23.35 3.97
C ARG A 392 0.51 24.48 2.96
N ARG A 393 1.44 24.66 2.02
CA ARG A 393 1.35 25.68 0.97
C ARG A 393 0.21 25.38 -0.02
N LYS A 394 -0.02 24.11 -0.38
CA LYS A 394 -1.09 23.70 -1.29
C LYS A 394 -2.48 23.72 -0.65
N SER A 395 -2.59 23.44 0.65
CA SER A 395 -3.86 23.41 1.39
C SER A 395 -4.30 24.76 1.95
N GLY A 396 -3.56 25.83 1.74
CA GLY A 396 -3.89 27.17 2.24
C GLY A 396 -3.83 27.32 3.76
N GLY A 397 -3.21 26.39 4.48
CA GLY A 397 -3.01 26.45 5.93
C GLY A 397 -4.27 26.28 6.79
N PHE A 398 -5.41 25.94 6.20
CA PHE A 398 -6.72 25.98 6.88
C PHE A 398 -7.14 24.64 7.50
N PHE A 399 -6.47 23.53 7.18
CA PHE A 399 -6.77 22.22 7.78
C PHE A 399 -5.64 21.77 8.70
N GLY A 400 -5.98 21.65 9.94
CA GLY A 400 -5.35 21.08 11.12
C GLY A 400 -3.92 20.57 10.99
N SER A 401 -3.23 20.54 12.10
CA SER A 401 -1.86 20.05 12.24
C SER A 401 -1.48 19.05 11.14
N GLY A 402 -0.50 19.37 10.30
CA GLY A 402 0.03 18.47 9.27
C GLY A 402 0.61 17.16 9.83
N GLU A 403 0.10 16.71 10.98
CA GLU A 403 0.50 15.51 11.69
C GLU A 403 -0.23 14.23 11.23
N SER A 404 -1.34 14.38 10.48
CA SER A 404 -2.06 13.23 9.90
C SER A 404 -1.93 13.28 8.39
N THR A 405 -1.03 12.49 7.85
CA THR A 405 -0.77 12.37 6.41
C THR A 405 -0.50 10.91 6.05
N GLY A 406 -0.55 10.60 4.76
CA GLY A 406 -0.32 9.24 4.32
C GLY A 406 0.05 9.15 2.86
N SER A 407 0.32 7.94 2.42
CA SER A 407 0.59 7.59 1.04
C SER A 407 -0.57 6.79 0.46
N VAL A 408 -1.04 7.17 -0.72
CA VAL A 408 -2.12 6.46 -1.42
C VAL A 408 -1.66 5.10 -1.93
N GLY A 409 -0.40 5.00 -2.37
CA GLY A 409 0.14 3.76 -2.91
C GLY A 409 1.62 3.87 -3.23
N VAL A 410 2.22 2.73 -3.52
CA VAL A 410 3.63 2.59 -3.94
C VAL A 410 3.70 1.70 -5.16
N VAL A 411 4.59 2.04 -6.09
CA VAL A 411 4.94 1.22 -7.24
C VAL A 411 6.45 1.06 -7.28
N THR A 412 6.91 -0.18 -7.35
CA THR A 412 8.35 -0.48 -7.47
C THR A 412 8.67 -0.90 -8.90
N ILE A 413 9.51 -0.14 -9.58
CA ILE A 413 9.94 -0.42 -10.96
C ILE A 413 11.07 -1.45 -10.95
N ASN A 414 11.00 -2.43 -11.85
CA ASN A 414 11.99 -3.50 -11.98
C ASN A 414 13.14 -3.08 -12.91
N LEU A 415 14.08 -2.28 -12.38
CA LEU A 415 15.24 -1.82 -13.16
C LEU A 415 16.11 -2.96 -13.72
N PRO A 416 16.38 -4.06 -12.98
CA PRO A 416 17.11 -5.21 -13.54
C PRO A 416 16.44 -5.80 -14.79
N ARG A 417 15.09 -5.90 -14.80
CA ARG A 417 14.38 -6.42 -15.95
C ARG A 417 14.44 -5.46 -17.15
N ILE A 418 14.32 -4.15 -16.91
CA ILE A 418 14.49 -3.14 -17.96
C ILE A 418 15.89 -3.28 -18.60
N ALA A 419 16.92 -3.34 -17.76
CA ALA A 419 18.30 -3.48 -18.24
C ALA A 419 18.51 -4.78 -19.04
N TYR A 420 17.95 -5.90 -18.57
CA TYR A 420 18.04 -7.19 -19.26
C TYR A 420 17.39 -7.18 -20.65
N LEU A 421 16.25 -6.46 -20.78
CA LEU A 421 15.47 -6.40 -22.02
C LEU A 421 15.95 -5.30 -23.00
N SER A 422 16.86 -4.42 -22.56
CA SER A 422 17.36 -3.31 -23.37
C SER A 422 18.65 -3.69 -24.07
N HIS A 423 18.78 -3.31 -25.35
CA HIS A 423 19.98 -3.56 -26.15
C HIS A 423 21.04 -2.44 -26.03
N ASN A 424 20.61 -1.26 -25.59
CA ASN A 424 21.45 -0.09 -25.41
C ASN A 424 20.88 0.86 -24.37
N GLU A 425 21.67 1.88 -24.01
CA GLU A 425 21.30 2.86 -22.97
C GLU A 425 20.05 3.68 -23.35
N GLN A 426 19.91 4.05 -24.61
CA GLN A 426 18.75 4.80 -25.06
C GLN A 426 17.46 4.00 -24.88
N GLU A 427 17.44 2.74 -25.30
CA GLU A 427 16.29 1.85 -25.11
C GLU A 427 15.96 1.64 -23.62
N PHE A 428 16.98 1.58 -22.76
CA PHE A 428 16.79 1.50 -21.32
C PHE A 428 16.00 2.69 -20.78
N TYR A 429 16.39 3.91 -21.14
CA TYR A 429 15.71 5.12 -20.69
C TYR A 429 14.31 5.25 -21.29
N GLU A 430 14.11 4.93 -22.56
CA GLU A 430 12.78 4.94 -23.18
C GLU A 430 11.81 3.99 -22.46
N ARG A 431 12.26 2.77 -22.10
CA ARG A 431 11.47 1.81 -21.30
C ARG A 431 11.23 2.31 -19.89
N LEU A 432 12.22 2.92 -19.26
CA LEU A 432 12.11 3.46 -17.91
C LEU A 432 11.09 4.60 -17.87
N ASP A 433 11.16 5.54 -18.78
CA ASP A 433 10.25 6.69 -18.87
C ASP A 433 8.80 6.20 -19.08
N HIS A 434 8.61 5.25 -19.98
CA HIS A 434 7.30 4.62 -20.20
C HIS A 434 6.74 3.98 -18.93
N LEU A 435 7.55 3.21 -18.19
CA LEU A 435 7.10 2.58 -16.95
C LEU A 435 6.86 3.58 -15.81
N ILE A 436 7.59 4.69 -15.77
CA ILE A 436 7.34 5.80 -14.83
C ILE A 436 5.97 6.42 -15.12
N GLU A 437 5.63 6.67 -16.39
CA GLU A 437 4.31 7.18 -16.77
C GLU A 437 3.17 6.23 -16.40
N LEU A 438 3.34 4.92 -16.65
CA LEU A 438 2.38 3.91 -16.24
C LEU A 438 2.22 3.85 -14.72
N ALA A 439 3.32 3.91 -13.97
CA ALA A 439 3.30 3.94 -12.51
C ALA A 439 2.56 5.18 -11.98
N ALA A 440 2.83 6.36 -12.52
CA ALA A 440 2.14 7.60 -12.16
C ALA A 440 0.63 7.52 -12.46
N ARG A 441 0.26 6.98 -13.63
CA ARG A 441 -1.15 6.75 -14.02
C ARG A 441 -1.83 5.76 -13.08
N SER A 442 -1.16 4.68 -12.67
CA SER A 442 -1.71 3.69 -11.73
C SER A 442 -2.00 4.31 -10.36
N LEU A 443 -1.11 5.17 -9.85
CA LEU A 443 -1.31 5.88 -8.58
C LEU A 443 -2.45 6.89 -8.65
N LYS A 444 -2.63 7.56 -9.80
CA LYS A 444 -3.77 8.46 -10.02
C LYS A 444 -5.09 7.69 -10.00
N VAL A 445 -5.17 6.57 -10.74
CA VAL A 445 -6.35 5.70 -10.75
C VAL A 445 -6.67 5.20 -9.33
N LYS A 446 -5.66 4.77 -8.58
CA LYS A 446 -5.84 4.34 -7.19
C LYS A 446 -6.41 5.45 -6.32
N ARG A 447 -5.90 6.68 -6.44
CA ARG A 447 -6.42 7.85 -5.71
C ARG A 447 -7.88 8.11 -6.04
N ASP A 448 -8.24 8.12 -7.33
CA ASP A 448 -9.60 8.41 -7.77
C ASP A 448 -10.60 7.37 -7.24
N VAL A 449 -10.21 6.09 -7.23
CA VAL A 449 -11.03 5.00 -6.68
C VAL A 449 -11.20 5.16 -5.17
N ILE A 450 -10.12 5.39 -4.42
CA ILE A 450 -10.20 5.55 -2.96
C ILE A 450 -11.04 6.77 -2.59
N SER A 451 -10.88 7.90 -3.28
CA SER A 451 -11.72 9.08 -3.06
C SER A 451 -13.19 8.77 -3.25
N LYS A 452 -13.53 8.05 -4.32
CA LYS A 452 -14.91 7.62 -4.58
C LYS A 452 -15.47 6.67 -3.51
N LEU A 453 -14.64 5.75 -3.01
CA LEU A 453 -15.05 4.82 -1.94
C LEU A 453 -15.32 5.58 -0.63
N LEU A 454 -14.47 6.54 -0.29
CA LEU A 454 -14.68 7.42 0.87
C LEU A 454 -15.96 8.26 0.76
N GLU A 455 -16.27 8.80 -0.43
CA GLU A 455 -17.54 9.50 -0.69
C GLU A 455 -18.76 8.59 -0.53
N GLN A 456 -18.61 7.29 -0.75
CA GLN A 456 -19.64 6.27 -0.58
C GLN A 456 -19.74 5.75 0.86
N GLY A 457 -18.82 6.13 1.74
CA GLY A 457 -18.81 5.74 3.15
C GLY A 457 -18.11 4.40 3.44
N LEU A 458 -17.26 3.95 2.54
CA LEU A 458 -16.46 2.73 2.74
C LEU A 458 -15.12 3.06 3.39
#